data_4eac8406d5e5440ffabec646657a8ac3
#
_entry.id   4eac8406d5e5440ffabec646657a8ac3
#
_cell.length_a   1.000
_cell.length_b   1.000
_cell.length_c   1.000
_cell.angle_alpha   90.00
_cell.angle_beta   90.00
_cell.angle_gamma   90.00
#
_symmetry.space_group_name_H-M   'P 1'
#
loop_
_entity.id
_entity.type
_entity.pdbx_description
1 polymer ?
#
loop_
_entity_poly.entity_id
_entity_poly.type
_entity_poly.pdbx_seq_one_letter_code
_entity_poly.pdbx_strand_id
1 'polypeptide(L)'
;SMQGNRQMGNLLLAEPAPMSQRSQLAIARYSHILSNTDLEDEQRAQLLHQRGTLYDSVGLTGLAQYDFNQAIRLKPDLAEAYNSLGVHYTLQMNFIQAYEAFDATLDINPDMEFAFLNRGIALYYGGRPDLSVRDFVEFYDKNASDPYRALWNYLASSEIDKPQALIELAQQRKKLDETNWATQLVDLYLEKTTENELLSSLI
;
A
#
# COMPACT_ATOMS: atom_id res chain seq x y z
N SER A 1 -17.74 -6.96 17.09
CA SER A 1 -18.66 -7.77 16.30
C SER A 1 -17.87 -8.66 15.33
N MET A 2 -18.38 -9.84 15.04
CA MET A 2 -17.72 -10.83 14.17
C MET A 2 -17.41 -10.35 12.75
N GLN A 3 -17.99 -9.26 12.28
CA GLN A 3 -17.74 -8.69 10.96
C GLN A 3 -16.37 -7.99 10.85
N GLY A 4 -15.87 -7.40 11.92
CA GLY A 4 -14.55 -6.74 11.90
C GLY A 4 -13.37 -7.69 11.72
N ASN A 5 -13.49 -8.93 12.18
CA ASN A 5 -12.42 -9.93 12.07
C ASN A 5 -12.33 -10.59 10.69
N ARG A 6 -13.41 -10.58 9.91
CA ARG A 6 -13.38 -11.11 8.54
C ARG A 6 -12.65 -10.20 7.56
N GLN A 7 -12.57 -8.90 7.85
CA GLN A 7 -11.93 -7.92 6.97
C GLN A 7 -10.41 -7.98 7.01
N MET A 8 -9.82 -8.42 8.10
CA MET A 8 -8.36 -8.48 8.24
C MET A 8 -7.74 -9.70 7.57
N GLY A 9 -8.49 -10.78 7.38
CA GLY A 9 -7.99 -12.02 6.78
C GLY A 9 -8.17 -12.15 5.27
N ASN A 10 -9.06 -11.34 4.64
CA ASN A 10 -9.44 -11.48 3.23
C ASN A 10 -9.73 -10.12 2.58
N LEU A 11 -8.69 -9.30 2.45
CA LEU A 11 -8.79 -7.97 1.84
C LEU A 11 -9.40 -7.95 0.43
N LEU A 12 -9.30 -9.06 -0.30
CA LEU A 12 -9.80 -9.18 -1.68
C LEU A 12 -11.23 -9.73 -1.78
N LEU A 13 -11.76 -10.31 -0.70
CA LEU A 13 -13.06 -11.00 -0.69
C LEU A 13 -14.03 -10.44 0.36
N ALA A 14 -13.62 -9.41 1.12
CA ALA A 14 -14.46 -8.81 2.13
C ALA A 14 -15.57 -7.99 1.47
N GLU A 15 -16.80 -8.24 1.88
CA GLU A 15 -17.90 -7.31 1.59
C GLU A 15 -17.56 -5.95 2.19
N PRO A 16 -17.89 -4.85 1.48
CA PRO A 16 -17.67 -3.51 2.02
C PRO A 16 -18.32 -3.39 3.38
N ALA A 17 -17.58 -2.90 4.38
CA ALA A 17 -18.15 -2.61 5.67
C ALA A 17 -19.32 -1.64 5.53
N PRO A 18 -20.43 -1.82 6.27
CA PRO A 18 -21.48 -0.82 6.29
C PRO A 18 -20.89 0.54 6.65
N MET A 19 -21.30 1.58 5.91
CA MET A 19 -20.81 2.93 6.10
C MET A 19 -21.12 3.38 7.53
N SER A 20 -20.08 3.68 8.31
CA SER A 20 -20.25 4.20 9.67
C SER A 20 -20.88 5.59 9.64
N GLN A 21 -21.58 5.96 10.72
CA GLN A 21 -22.13 7.32 10.86
C GLN A 21 -21.03 8.38 10.76
N ARG A 22 -19.84 8.07 11.28
CA ARG A 22 -18.69 8.97 11.23
C ARG A 22 -18.24 9.23 9.79
N SER A 23 -18.17 8.20 8.97
CA SER A 23 -17.82 8.33 7.55
C SER A 23 -18.90 9.08 6.77
N GLN A 24 -20.17 8.79 7.04
CA GLN A 24 -21.30 9.51 6.44
C GLN A 24 -21.26 11.00 6.76
N LEU A 25 -21.02 11.35 8.02
CA LEU A 25 -20.91 12.74 8.46
C LEU A 25 -19.72 13.45 7.81
N ALA A 26 -18.58 12.77 7.71
CA ALA A 26 -17.40 13.33 7.08
C ALA A 26 -17.64 13.59 5.59
N ILE A 27 -18.21 12.63 4.87
CA ILE A 27 -18.56 12.80 3.45
C ILE A 27 -19.57 13.92 3.25
N ALA A 28 -20.60 14.00 4.10
CA ALA A 28 -21.60 15.06 4.04
C ALA A 28 -20.97 16.43 4.30
N ARG A 29 -20.05 16.53 5.26
CA ARG A 29 -19.35 17.76 5.57
C ARG A 29 -18.48 18.25 4.41
N TYR A 30 -17.67 17.36 3.83
CA TYR A 30 -16.85 17.70 2.66
C TYR A 30 -17.73 18.10 1.47
N SER A 31 -18.82 17.37 1.23
CA SER A 31 -19.75 17.66 0.14
C SER A 31 -20.43 19.02 0.32
N HIS A 32 -20.80 19.37 1.55
CA HIS A 32 -21.37 20.66 1.88
C HIS A 32 -20.39 21.82 1.61
N ILE A 33 -19.16 21.66 2.06
CA ILE A 33 -18.10 22.68 1.85
C ILE A 33 -17.85 22.84 0.35
N LEU A 34 -17.70 21.74 -0.38
CA LEU A 34 -17.45 21.77 -1.83
C LEU A 34 -18.57 22.44 -2.62
N SER A 35 -19.82 22.31 -2.18
CA SER A 35 -20.99 22.85 -2.87
C SER A 35 -21.31 24.30 -2.48
N ASN A 36 -20.95 24.73 -1.27
CA ASN A 36 -21.47 25.99 -0.71
C ASN A 36 -20.39 27.01 -0.35
N THR A 37 -19.10 26.67 -0.53
CA THR A 37 -18.01 27.56 -0.20
C THR A 37 -17.23 27.91 -1.47
N ASP A 38 -16.90 29.18 -1.62
CA ASP A 38 -15.99 29.63 -2.67
C ASP A 38 -14.57 29.23 -2.27
N LEU A 39 -14.01 28.28 -2.99
CA LEU A 39 -12.71 27.69 -2.73
C LEU A 39 -11.76 27.96 -3.88
N GLU A 40 -10.51 28.22 -3.57
CA GLU A 40 -9.47 28.21 -4.56
C GLU A 40 -9.20 26.78 -5.07
N ASP A 41 -8.64 26.64 -6.28
CA ASP A 41 -8.43 25.36 -6.92
C ASP A 41 -7.62 24.40 -6.06
N GLU A 42 -6.59 24.89 -5.38
CA GLU A 42 -5.79 24.06 -4.48
C GLU A 42 -6.60 23.51 -3.30
N GLN A 43 -7.39 24.38 -2.66
CA GLN A 43 -8.26 23.99 -1.54
C GLN A 43 -9.30 22.99 -2.01
N ARG A 44 -9.93 23.24 -3.15
CA ARG A 44 -10.92 22.33 -3.75
C ARG A 44 -10.30 20.98 -4.07
N ALA A 45 -9.11 20.96 -4.67
CA ALA A 45 -8.40 19.74 -4.98
C ALA A 45 -8.10 18.90 -3.71
N GLN A 46 -7.65 19.54 -2.65
CA GLN A 46 -7.39 18.86 -1.37
C GLN A 46 -8.66 18.24 -0.79
N LEU A 47 -9.76 18.98 -0.78
CA LEU A 47 -11.03 18.47 -0.26
C LEU A 47 -11.59 17.32 -1.11
N LEU A 48 -11.49 17.43 -2.42
CA LEU A 48 -11.88 16.34 -3.34
C LEU A 48 -11.05 15.08 -3.10
N HIS A 49 -9.74 15.23 -2.92
CA HIS A 49 -8.86 14.10 -2.60
C HIS A 49 -9.28 13.44 -1.27
N GLN A 50 -9.53 14.22 -0.24
CA GLN A 50 -9.94 13.70 1.07
C GLN A 50 -11.29 13.02 1.00
N ARG A 51 -12.27 13.60 0.29
CA ARG A 51 -13.57 12.95 0.10
C ARG A 51 -13.45 11.68 -0.72
N GLY A 52 -12.62 11.68 -1.76
CA GLY A 52 -12.34 10.50 -2.57
C GLY A 52 -11.77 9.35 -1.73
N THR A 53 -10.85 9.65 -0.82
CA THR A 53 -10.30 8.66 0.12
C THR A 53 -11.38 8.07 1.03
N LEU A 54 -12.31 8.90 1.50
CA LEU A 54 -13.45 8.44 2.29
C LEU A 54 -14.39 7.56 1.45
N TYR A 55 -14.68 7.94 0.22
CA TYR A 55 -15.50 7.14 -0.68
C TYR A 55 -14.90 5.74 -0.90
N ASP A 56 -13.59 5.66 -1.15
CA ASP A 56 -12.91 4.36 -1.29
C ASP A 56 -13.01 3.52 -0.02
N SER A 57 -12.84 4.13 1.14
CA SER A 57 -12.89 3.43 2.43
C SER A 57 -14.24 2.79 2.71
N VAL A 58 -15.32 3.29 2.12
CA VAL A 58 -16.68 2.77 2.29
C VAL A 58 -17.19 2.01 1.07
N GLY A 59 -16.33 1.75 0.09
CA GLY A 59 -16.66 0.94 -1.09
C GLY A 59 -17.33 1.70 -2.23
N LEU A 60 -17.45 3.02 -2.15
CA LEU A 60 -18.00 3.86 -3.20
C LEU A 60 -16.90 4.22 -4.23
N THR A 61 -16.41 3.20 -4.91
CA THR A 61 -15.19 3.27 -5.73
C THR A 61 -15.33 4.18 -6.95
N GLY A 62 -16.48 4.22 -7.58
CA GLY A 62 -16.74 5.10 -8.72
C GLY A 62 -16.72 6.58 -8.33
N LEU A 63 -17.30 6.92 -7.19
CA LEU A 63 -17.27 8.28 -6.65
C LEU A 63 -15.87 8.69 -6.22
N ALA A 64 -15.13 7.77 -5.64
CA ALA A 64 -13.74 7.98 -5.28
C ALA A 64 -12.88 8.32 -6.50
N GLN A 65 -12.98 7.52 -7.55
CA GLN A 65 -12.22 7.73 -8.78
C GLN A 65 -12.57 9.08 -9.42
N TYR A 66 -13.83 9.45 -9.43
CA TYR A 66 -14.28 10.75 -9.94
C TYR A 66 -13.63 11.89 -9.13
N ASP A 67 -13.66 11.84 -7.81
CA ASP A 67 -13.07 12.86 -6.95
C ASP A 67 -11.56 12.98 -7.13
N PHE A 68 -10.84 11.85 -7.22
CA PHE A 68 -9.39 11.87 -7.46
C PHE A 68 -9.07 12.50 -8.82
N ASN A 69 -9.81 12.17 -9.85
CA ASN A 69 -9.61 12.73 -11.18
C ASN A 69 -9.91 14.24 -11.23
N GLN A 70 -10.94 14.69 -10.52
CA GLN A 70 -11.23 16.12 -10.41
C GLN A 70 -10.14 16.86 -9.62
N ALA A 71 -9.62 16.25 -8.55
CA ALA A 71 -8.52 16.82 -7.77
C ALA A 71 -7.27 17.04 -8.64
N ILE A 72 -6.89 16.04 -9.44
CA ILE A 72 -5.75 16.12 -10.36
C ILE A 72 -5.97 17.17 -11.45
N ARG A 73 -7.20 17.30 -11.94
CA ARG A 73 -7.54 18.31 -12.95
C ARG A 73 -7.33 19.72 -12.41
N LEU A 74 -7.72 19.96 -11.15
CA LEU A 74 -7.56 21.27 -10.49
C LEU A 74 -6.12 21.53 -10.05
N LYS A 75 -5.41 20.48 -9.62
CA LYS A 75 -4.02 20.56 -9.17
C LYS A 75 -3.22 19.38 -9.76
N PRO A 76 -2.63 19.55 -10.97
CA PRO A 76 -1.93 18.48 -11.65
C PRO A 76 -0.67 17.97 -10.95
N ASP A 77 -0.14 18.71 -9.98
CA ASP A 77 1.03 18.33 -9.17
C ASP A 77 0.66 17.83 -7.75
N LEU A 78 -0.59 17.44 -7.55
CA LEU A 78 -1.02 16.87 -6.27
C LEU A 78 -0.60 15.39 -6.19
N ALA A 79 0.63 15.15 -5.73
CA ALA A 79 1.21 13.82 -5.66
C ALA A 79 0.38 12.83 -4.84
N GLU A 80 -0.23 13.30 -3.74
CA GLU A 80 -1.07 12.48 -2.87
C GLU A 80 -2.31 11.94 -3.60
N ALA A 81 -2.88 12.70 -4.51
CA ALA A 81 -4.04 12.25 -5.28
C ALA A 81 -3.65 11.15 -6.28
N TYR A 82 -2.49 11.26 -6.91
CA TYR A 82 -1.96 10.20 -7.77
C TYR A 82 -1.64 8.94 -6.96
N ASN A 83 -1.06 9.08 -5.78
CA ASN A 83 -0.80 7.94 -4.90
C ASN A 83 -2.11 7.24 -4.50
N SER A 84 -3.13 8.00 -4.15
CA SER A 84 -4.45 7.45 -3.81
C SER A 84 -5.11 6.76 -5.00
N LEU A 85 -4.98 7.30 -6.21
CA LEU A 85 -5.41 6.62 -7.44
C LEU A 85 -4.65 5.31 -7.66
N GLY A 86 -3.35 5.31 -7.42
CA GLY A 86 -2.54 4.09 -7.54
C GLY A 86 -3.04 2.99 -6.60
N VAL A 87 -3.31 3.32 -5.35
CA VAL A 87 -3.91 2.39 -4.38
C VAL A 87 -5.29 1.95 -4.83
N HIS A 88 -6.12 2.87 -5.27
CA HIS A 88 -7.46 2.60 -5.80
C HIS A 88 -7.42 1.57 -6.95
N TYR A 89 -6.58 1.78 -7.95
CA TYR A 89 -6.43 0.86 -9.06
C TYR A 89 -5.84 -0.49 -8.64
N THR A 90 -4.91 -0.51 -7.70
CA THR A 90 -4.33 -1.75 -7.16
C THR A 90 -5.40 -2.62 -6.51
N LEU A 91 -6.28 -2.04 -5.71
CA LEU A 91 -7.38 -2.75 -5.05
C LEU A 91 -8.39 -3.32 -6.06
N GLN A 92 -8.51 -2.69 -7.23
CA GLN A 92 -9.34 -3.18 -8.33
C GLN A 92 -8.60 -4.12 -9.28
N MET A 93 -7.34 -4.44 -9.00
CA MET A 93 -6.48 -5.25 -9.85
C MET A 93 -6.22 -4.64 -11.24
N ASN A 94 -6.38 -3.33 -11.38
CA ASN A 94 -6.03 -2.56 -12.56
C ASN A 94 -4.57 -2.11 -12.48
N PHE A 95 -3.66 -3.06 -12.64
CA PHE A 95 -2.26 -2.86 -12.31
C PHE A 95 -1.55 -1.86 -13.21
N ILE A 96 -1.83 -1.84 -14.51
CA ILE A 96 -1.20 -0.90 -15.44
C ILE A 96 -1.53 0.54 -15.05
N GLN A 97 -2.79 0.84 -14.77
CA GLN A 97 -3.23 2.17 -14.32
C GLN A 97 -2.62 2.50 -12.95
N ALA A 98 -2.49 1.50 -12.06
CA ALA A 98 -1.82 1.69 -10.78
C ALA A 98 -0.35 2.09 -10.96
N TYR A 99 0.39 1.44 -11.84
CA TYR A 99 1.79 1.78 -12.12
C TYR A 99 1.92 3.21 -12.66
N GLU A 100 1.07 3.59 -13.61
CA GLU A 100 1.05 4.95 -14.17
C GLU A 100 0.81 6.00 -13.08
N ALA A 101 -0.14 5.74 -12.19
CA ALA A 101 -0.45 6.65 -11.10
C ALA A 101 0.70 6.77 -10.09
N PHE A 102 1.34 5.67 -9.71
CA PHE A 102 2.50 5.70 -8.81
C PHE A 102 3.73 6.31 -9.49
N ASP A 103 3.93 6.08 -10.78
CA ASP A 103 4.99 6.74 -11.55
C ASP A 103 4.80 8.26 -11.50
N ALA A 104 3.58 8.74 -11.73
CA ALA A 104 3.26 10.17 -11.63
C ALA A 104 3.50 10.70 -10.21
N THR A 105 3.14 9.95 -9.18
CA THR A 105 3.40 10.30 -7.79
C THR A 105 4.87 10.56 -7.55
N LEU A 106 5.73 9.64 -7.96
CA LEU A 106 7.17 9.69 -7.72
C LEU A 106 7.89 10.69 -8.65
N ASP A 107 7.35 10.96 -9.82
CA ASP A 107 7.84 12.03 -10.69
C ASP A 107 7.62 13.42 -10.06
N ILE A 108 6.48 13.60 -9.39
CA ILE A 108 6.16 14.86 -8.71
C ILE A 108 6.92 14.97 -7.39
N ASN A 109 6.89 13.91 -6.58
CA ASN A 109 7.53 13.86 -5.27
C ASN A 109 8.33 12.57 -5.11
N PRO A 110 9.61 12.56 -5.51
CA PRO A 110 10.47 11.38 -5.39
C PRO A 110 10.79 10.99 -3.95
N ASP A 111 10.48 11.86 -2.97
CA ASP A 111 10.72 11.61 -1.55
C ASP A 111 9.51 10.98 -0.84
N MET A 112 8.42 10.72 -1.54
CA MET A 112 7.26 10.04 -0.96
C MET A 112 7.57 8.54 -0.81
N GLU A 113 8.12 8.16 0.34
CA GLU A 113 8.63 6.80 0.56
C GLU A 113 7.53 5.73 0.47
N PHE A 114 6.31 6.03 0.95
CA PHE A 114 5.21 5.08 0.89
C PHE A 114 4.71 4.80 -0.54
N ALA A 115 5.00 5.69 -1.49
CA ALA A 115 4.69 5.43 -2.90
C ALA A 115 5.57 4.29 -3.46
N PHE A 116 6.80 4.14 -3.00
CA PHE A 116 7.63 2.97 -3.33
C PHE A 116 7.02 1.68 -2.78
N LEU A 117 6.57 1.68 -1.53
CA LEU A 117 5.87 0.54 -0.95
C LEU A 117 4.64 0.18 -1.77
N ASN A 118 3.80 1.15 -2.05
CA ASN A 118 2.53 0.94 -2.75
C ASN A 118 2.75 0.44 -4.19
N ARG A 119 3.70 1.02 -4.92
CA ARG A 119 4.04 0.53 -6.26
C ARG A 119 4.66 -0.86 -6.21
N GLY A 120 5.51 -1.12 -5.24
CA GLY A 120 6.08 -2.45 -5.00
C GLY A 120 5.00 -3.50 -4.76
N ILE A 121 3.99 -3.19 -3.96
CA ILE A 121 2.85 -4.06 -3.70
C ILE A 121 2.05 -4.30 -5.01
N ALA A 122 1.77 -3.26 -5.76
CA ALA A 122 1.06 -3.37 -7.04
C ALA A 122 1.84 -4.25 -8.03
N LEU A 123 3.14 -4.07 -8.12
CA LEU A 123 4.01 -4.88 -8.98
C LEU A 123 4.07 -6.34 -8.53
N TYR A 124 4.12 -6.58 -7.22
CA TYR A 124 4.11 -7.92 -6.66
C TYR A 124 2.82 -8.67 -7.01
N TYR A 125 1.66 -8.09 -6.74
CA TYR A 125 0.38 -8.70 -7.07
C TYR A 125 0.08 -8.70 -8.57
N GLY A 126 0.68 -7.80 -9.33
CA GLY A 126 0.62 -7.77 -10.78
C GLY A 126 1.53 -8.79 -11.47
N GLY A 127 2.25 -9.62 -10.71
CA GLY A 127 3.10 -10.67 -11.26
C GLY A 127 4.47 -10.20 -11.75
N ARG A 128 4.96 -9.07 -11.21
CA ARG A 128 6.27 -8.50 -11.57
C ARG A 128 7.19 -8.39 -10.33
N PRO A 129 7.54 -9.53 -9.69
CA PRO A 129 8.42 -9.50 -8.52
C PRO A 129 9.80 -8.91 -8.83
N ASP A 130 10.29 -9.06 -10.05
CA ASP A 130 11.55 -8.47 -10.52
C ASP A 130 11.59 -6.95 -10.37
N LEU A 131 10.51 -6.26 -10.69
CA LEU A 131 10.38 -4.81 -10.53
C LEU A 131 9.97 -4.43 -9.10
N SER A 132 9.15 -5.27 -8.46
CA SER A 132 8.70 -5.08 -7.09
C SER A 132 9.87 -4.99 -6.10
N VAL A 133 10.87 -5.85 -6.25
CA VAL A 133 12.09 -5.86 -5.41
C VAL A 133 12.79 -4.51 -5.43
N ARG A 134 12.88 -3.85 -6.57
CA ARG A 134 13.51 -2.53 -6.67
C ARG A 134 12.82 -1.50 -5.80
N ASP A 135 11.50 -1.48 -5.81
CA ASP A 135 10.70 -0.55 -4.99
C ASP A 135 10.78 -0.90 -3.50
N PHE A 136 10.74 -2.18 -3.15
CA PHE A 136 10.86 -2.60 -1.76
C PHE A 136 12.26 -2.33 -1.18
N VAL A 137 13.31 -2.44 -1.98
CA VAL A 137 14.67 -2.06 -1.57
C VAL A 137 14.75 -0.56 -1.29
N GLU A 138 14.20 0.29 -2.16
CA GLU A 138 14.14 1.74 -1.92
C GLU A 138 13.40 2.06 -0.62
N PHE A 139 12.31 1.39 -0.36
CA PHE A 139 11.55 1.54 0.86
C PHE A 139 12.32 1.03 2.09
N TYR A 140 12.94 -0.13 1.99
CA TYR A 140 13.76 -0.73 3.04
C TYR A 140 14.94 0.17 3.42
N ASP A 141 15.66 0.70 2.45
CA ASP A 141 16.87 1.50 2.68
C ASP A 141 16.59 2.79 3.48
N LYS A 142 15.36 3.27 3.45
CA LYS A 142 14.96 4.45 4.24
C LYS A 142 14.77 4.17 5.73
N ASN A 143 14.54 2.92 6.11
CA ASN A 143 14.43 2.50 7.51
C ASN A 143 14.70 1.00 7.65
N ALA A 144 15.97 0.64 7.71
CA ALA A 144 16.42 -0.75 7.75
C ALA A 144 16.12 -1.47 9.08
N SER A 145 15.64 -0.76 10.10
CA SER A 145 15.25 -1.34 11.39
C SER A 145 13.80 -1.84 11.41
N ASP A 146 12.98 -1.48 10.39
CA ASP A 146 11.58 -1.86 10.30
C ASP A 146 11.44 -3.27 9.73
N PRO A 147 10.93 -4.24 10.52
CA PRO A 147 10.78 -5.62 10.08
C PRO A 147 9.78 -5.77 8.94
N TYR A 148 8.75 -4.93 8.85
CA TYR A 148 7.79 -4.98 7.74
C TYR A 148 8.45 -4.70 6.40
N ARG A 149 9.41 -3.78 6.37
CA ARG A 149 10.15 -3.44 5.15
C ARG A 149 11.03 -4.60 4.70
N ALA A 150 11.67 -5.29 5.63
CA ALA A 150 12.44 -6.50 5.37
C ALA A 150 11.54 -7.64 4.86
N LEU A 151 10.35 -7.81 5.43
CA LEU A 151 9.41 -8.85 5.03
C LEU A 151 8.85 -8.62 3.62
N TRP A 152 8.49 -7.41 3.25
CA TRP A 152 8.05 -7.11 1.88
C TRP A 152 9.13 -7.43 0.86
N ASN A 153 10.36 -7.01 1.13
CA ASN A 153 11.51 -7.33 0.28
C ASN A 153 11.71 -8.85 0.17
N TYR A 154 11.64 -9.57 1.28
CA TYR A 154 11.74 -11.03 1.27
C TYR A 154 10.65 -11.69 0.42
N LEU A 155 9.39 -11.27 0.56
CA LEU A 155 8.29 -11.86 -0.21
C LEU A 155 8.52 -11.75 -1.71
N ALA A 156 8.92 -10.59 -2.19
CA ALA A 156 9.20 -10.40 -3.61
C ALA A 156 10.49 -11.11 -4.06
N SER A 157 11.56 -11.01 -3.28
CA SER A 157 12.85 -11.65 -3.60
C SER A 157 12.75 -13.16 -3.60
N SER A 158 11.93 -13.75 -2.74
CA SER A 158 11.73 -15.20 -2.64
C SER A 158 11.06 -15.79 -3.88
N GLU A 159 10.30 -15.00 -4.62
CA GLU A 159 9.71 -15.42 -5.89
C GLU A 159 10.77 -15.54 -7.01
N ILE A 160 11.90 -14.89 -6.85
CA ILE A 160 12.99 -14.87 -7.82
C ILE A 160 14.04 -15.92 -7.45
N ASP A 161 14.53 -15.87 -6.21
CA ASP A 161 15.58 -16.75 -5.68
C ASP A 161 15.40 -16.88 -4.18
N LYS A 162 14.68 -17.90 -3.75
CA LYS A 162 14.34 -18.11 -2.34
C LYS A 162 15.57 -18.33 -1.45
N PRO A 163 16.56 -19.17 -1.82
CA PRO A 163 17.76 -19.31 -0.99
C PRO A 163 18.50 -17.99 -0.78
N GLN A 164 18.68 -17.20 -1.82
CA GLN A 164 19.34 -15.90 -1.72
C GLN A 164 18.51 -14.91 -0.88
N ALA A 165 17.19 -14.91 -1.04
CA ALA A 165 16.29 -14.07 -0.25
C ALA A 165 16.40 -14.37 1.24
N LEU A 166 16.56 -15.62 1.63
CA LEU A 166 16.75 -16.02 3.02
C LEU A 166 18.09 -15.56 3.58
N ILE A 167 19.15 -15.64 2.77
CA ILE A 167 20.48 -15.12 3.17
C ILE A 167 20.40 -13.63 3.46
N GLU A 168 19.75 -12.87 2.57
CA GLU A 168 19.56 -11.44 2.73
C GLU A 168 18.70 -11.12 3.96
N LEU A 169 17.61 -11.84 4.16
CA LEU A 169 16.75 -11.67 5.33
C LEU A 169 17.50 -11.93 6.64
N ALA A 170 18.34 -12.96 6.68
CA ALA A 170 19.18 -13.27 7.83
C ALA A 170 20.17 -12.15 8.15
N GLN A 171 20.73 -11.52 7.12
CA GLN A 171 21.60 -10.36 7.30
C GLN A 171 20.83 -9.12 7.79
N GLN A 172 19.67 -8.87 7.22
CA GLN A 172 18.79 -7.76 7.60
C GLN A 172 18.26 -7.91 9.03
N ARG A 173 18.04 -9.15 9.48
CA ARG A 173 17.57 -9.46 10.84
C ARG A 173 18.45 -8.81 11.92
N LYS A 174 19.74 -8.68 11.70
CA LYS A 174 20.68 -8.13 12.66
C LYS A 174 20.45 -6.66 12.98
N LYS A 175 19.79 -5.94 12.09
CA LYS A 175 19.50 -4.50 12.21
C LYS A 175 18.07 -4.20 12.64
N LEU A 176 17.21 -5.21 12.78
CA LEU A 176 15.80 -5.01 13.07
C LEU A 176 15.56 -4.58 14.50
N ASP A 177 14.50 -3.79 14.69
CA ASP A 177 14.05 -3.33 16.00
C ASP A 177 13.51 -4.50 16.82
N GLU A 178 14.21 -4.85 17.89
CA GLU A 178 13.85 -5.97 18.78
C GLU A 178 12.54 -5.71 19.54
N THR A 179 12.12 -4.45 19.68
CA THR A 179 10.87 -4.10 20.35
C THR A 179 9.65 -4.25 19.47
N ASN A 180 9.83 -4.37 18.15
CA ASN A 180 8.74 -4.55 17.20
C ASN A 180 8.37 -6.04 17.13
N TRP A 181 7.10 -6.35 17.40
CA TRP A 181 6.61 -7.74 17.38
C TRP A 181 6.81 -8.44 16.03
N ALA A 182 6.76 -7.67 14.92
CA ALA A 182 6.94 -8.22 13.58
C ALA A 182 8.36 -8.74 13.33
N THR A 183 9.34 -8.37 14.15
CA THR A 183 10.66 -9.00 14.14
C THR A 183 10.60 -10.49 14.45
N GLN A 184 9.63 -10.91 15.27
CA GLN A 184 9.36 -12.33 15.52
C GLN A 184 8.83 -13.06 14.28
N LEU A 185 8.09 -12.37 13.39
CA LEU A 185 7.68 -12.95 12.11
C LEU A 185 8.89 -13.23 11.22
N VAL A 186 9.88 -12.34 11.22
CA VAL A 186 11.13 -12.57 10.50
C VAL A 186 11.82 -13.83 11.03
N ASP A 187 11.92 -13.96 12.35
CA ASP A 187 12.50 -15.14 12.99
C ASP A 187 11.76 -16.42 12.62
N LEU A 188 10.44 -16.38 12.54
CA LEU A 188 9.61 -17.50 12.13
C LEU A 188 9.91 -17.94 10.69
N TYR A 189 10.06 -16.99 9.76
CA TYR A 189 10.44 -17.32 8.39
C TYR A 189 11.82 -17.97 8.30
N LEU A 190 12.78 -17.47 9.06
CA LEU A 190 14.15 -18.00 9.11
C LEU A 190 14.20 -19.38 9.75
N GLU A 191 13.52 -19.61 10.87
CA GLU A 191 13.44 -20.91 11.57
C GLU A 191 12.70 -21.96 10.76
N LYS A 192 11.54 -21.62 10.19
CA LYS A 192 10.75 -22.56 9.37
C LYS A 192 11.53 -23.11 8.19
N THR A 193 12.39 -22.30 7.60
CA THR A 193 13.26 -22.76 6.51
C THR A 193 14.33 -23.70 7.01
N THR A 194 14.93 -23.41 8.17
CA THR A 194 15.92 -24.27 8.80
C THR A 194 15.33 -25.65 9.12
N GLU A 195 14.09 -25.71 9.63
CA GLU A 195 13.38 -26.96 9.87
C GLU A 195 13.12 -27.74 8.57
N ASN A 196 12.69 -27.08 7.51
CA ASN A 196 12.45 -27.72 6.22
C ASN A 196 13.74 -28.24 5.60
N GLU A 197 14.85 -27.52 5.74
CA GLU A 197 16.17 -27.99 5.28
C GLU A 197 16.61 -29.23 6.04
N LEU A 198 16.41 -29.24 7.36
CA LEU A 198 16.70 -30.40 8.20
C LEU A 198 15.83 -31.61 7.79
N LEU A 199 14.55 -31.41 7.57
CA LEU A 199 13.65 -32.47 7.12
C LEU A 199 14.04 -33.00 5.75
N SER A 200 14.46 -32.14 4.83
CA SER A 200 14.91 -32.54 3.49
C SER A 200 16.21 -33.33 3.55
N SER A 201 17.08 -33.09 4.54
CA SER A 201 18.34 -33.80 4.70
C SER A 201 18.18 -35.19 5.30
N LEU A 202 16.99 -35.51 5.84
CA LEU A 202 16.68 -36.81 6.44
C LEU A 202 16.04 -37.82 5.47
N ILE A 203 15.74 -37.40 4.25
CA ILE A 203 15.18 -38.20 3.19
C ILE A 203 16.28 -38.59 2.21
#